data_f55838d25194a6d961d1718deff08f47
#
_entry.id   f55838d25194a6d961d1718deff08f47
#
_cell.length_a   1.000
_cell.length_b   1.000
_cell.length_c   1.000
_cell.angle_alpha   90.00
_cell.angle_beta   90.00
_cell.angle_gamma   90.00
#
_symmetry.space_group_name_H-M   'P 1'
#
loop_
_entity.id
_entity.type
_entity.pdbx_description
1 polymer ?
#
loop_
_entity_poly.entity_id
_entity_poly.type
_entity_poly.pdbx_seq_one_letter_code
_entity_poly.pdbx_strand_id
1 'polypeptide(L)'
;MCREGGARRQSKSQLAKYPETCYNPKVMNIKTSFAIFMCKFSRLAIRKLGRGALKICPDLLGRLAEGVTTVIVTGTNGKTTTSRMIEQAMTDSGISFFANKTGANLLSGVTAEFAANSGTFSGKCRYPYALIEADEAAFKMISTYVDAKTVVVTNVFRDQLDRYGEVTHTLDNIRIGISHSPNAVLCLNADDSLSASLHEDVENPVIFYGVNTP
;
A
#
# COMPACT_ATOMS: atom_id res chain seq x y z
N MET A 1 4.54 0.67 47.28
CA MET A 1 3.09 0.73 47.14
C MET A 1 2.78 1.26 45.74
N CYS A 2 2.33 0.37 44.87
CA CYS A 2 2.16 0.50 43.43
C CYS A 2 1.11 1.51 43.04
N ARG A 3 1.28 2.16 41.90
CA ARG A 3 0.17 2.48 40.98
C ARG A 3 0.63 2.28 39.54
N GLU A 4 0.37 1.09 39.02
CA GLU A 4 0.16 0.85 37.61
C GLU A 4 -1.22 1.42 37.22
N GLY A 5 -1.35 1.85 35.99
CA GLY A 5 -2.67 1.98 35.36
C GLY A 5 -2.79 3.10 34.37
N GLY A 6 -2.87 2.77 33.09
CA GLY A 6 -3.69 3.57 32.20
C GLY A 6 -3.12 4.03 30.86
N ALA A 7 -2.61 3.12 30.03
CA ALA A 7 -2.36 3.46 28.62
C ALA A 7 -2.59 2.28 27.66
N ARG A 8 -3.71 1.58 27.80
CA ARG A 8 -4.03 0.43 26.89
C ARG A 8 -5.51 0.30 26.56
N ARG A 9 -6.18 1.39 26.16
CA ARG A 9 -7.60 1.30 25.75
C ARG A 9 -8.11 2.28 24.70
N GLN A 10 -7.27 2.78 23.79
CA GLN A 10 -7.79 3.65 22.72
C GLN A 10 -7.59 3.14 21.28
N SER A 11 -6.96 2.00 21.03
CA SER A 11 -6.72 1.55 19.67
C SER A 11 -7.81 0.65 19.04
N LYS A 12 -8.81 0.20 19.83
CA LYS A 12 -9.86 -0.71 19.33
C LYS A 12 -11.12 -0.04 18.78
N SER A 13 -11.31 1.27 18.93
CA SER A 13 -12.57 1.94 18.59
C SER A 13 -12.62 2.60 17.21
N GLN A 14 -11.52 2.65 16.46
CA GLN A 14 -11.52 3.22 15.09
C GLN A 14 -11.57 2.19 13.96
N LEU A 15 -11.41 0.91 14.27
CA LEU A 15 -11.54 -0.19 13.29
C LEU A 15 -13.00 -0.53 12.91
N ALA A 16 -13.99 0.07 13.57
CA ALA A 16 -15.41 -0.27 13.45
C ALA A 16 -16.18 0.56 12.40
N LYS A 17 -15.56 0.95 11.27
CA LYS A 17 -16.26 1.76 10.24
C LYS A 17 -16.49 1.07 8.89
N TYR A 18 -16.17 -0.19 8.75
CA TYR A 18 -16.53 -0.94 7.55
C TYR A 18 -17.50 -2.06 7.93
N PRO A 19 -18.66 -2.15 7.28
CA PRO A 19 -19.62 -3.20 7.58
C PRO A 19 -19.03 -4.57 7.27
N GLU A 20 -19.00 -5.45 8.26
CA GLU A 20 -18.55 -6.85 8.16
C GLU A 20 -19.36 -7.72 7.16
N THR A 21 -20.33 -7.14 6.49
CA THR A 21 -21.38 -7.89 5.81
C THR A 21 -21.12 -8.25 4.35
N CYS A 22 -19.93 -8.00 3.78
CA CYS A 22 -19.71 -8.27 2.35
C CYS A 22 -18.51 -9.16 1.99
N TYR A 23 -17.76 -9.67 2.93
CA TYR A 23 -16.61 -10.51 2.59
C TYR A 23 -16.97 -12.01 2.61
N ASN A 24 -17.36 -12.55 1.46
CA ASN A 24 -17.29 -13.97 1.18
C ASN A 24 -16.27 -14.18 0.06
N PRO A 25 -15.05 -14.66 0.37
CA PRO A 25 -13.97 -14.77 -0.62
C PRO A 25 -14.24 -15.77 -1.74
N LYS A 26 -15.26 -16.62 -1.60
CA LYS A 26 -15.53 -17.71 -2.54
C LYS A 26 -16.58 -17.38 -3.62
N VAL A 27 -17.25 -16.24 -3.55
CA VAL A 27 -18.32 -15.91 -4.52
C VAL A 27 -17.99 -14.60 -5.24
N MET A 28 -17.57 -14.74 -6.48
CA MET A 28 -17.50 -13.64 -7.42
C MET A 28 -18.93 -13.23 -7.78
N ASN A 29 -19.39 -12.09 -7.27
CA ASN A 29 -20.73 -11.59 -7.60
C ASN A 29 -20.71 -10.68 -8.84
N ILE A 30 -21.88 -10.45 -9.42
CA ILE A 30 -22.06 -9.61 -10.62
C ILE A 30 -21.49 -8.20 -10.41
N LYS A 31 -21.57 -7.64 -9.19
CA LYS A 31 -21.03 -6.32 -8.87
C LYS A 31 -19.51 -6.27 -9.01
N THR A 32 -18.80 -7.30 -8.52
CA THR A 32 -17.35 -7.40 -8.63
C THR A 32 -16.91 -7.54 -10.08
N SER A 33 -17.57 -8.40 -10.87
CA SER A 33 -17.29 -8.57 -12.30
C SER A 33 -17.54 -7.29 -13.08
N PHE A 34 -18.63 -6.58 -12.78
CA PHE A 34 -18.94 -5.29 -13.39
C PHE A 34 -17.92 -4.21 -13.02
N ALA A 35 -17.47 -4.15 -11.76
CA ALA A 35 -16.43 -3.22 -11.31
C ALA A 35 -15.10 -3.47 -12.03
N ILE A 36 -14.70 -4.74 -12.20
CA ILE A 36 -13.50 -5.11 -12.96
C ILE A 36 -13.65 -4.74 -14.43
N PHE A 37 -14.82 -5.02 -15.04
CA PHE A 37 -15.12 -4.64 -16.42
C PHE A 37 -15.00 -3.14 -16.63
N MET A 38 -15.60 -2.35 -15.74
CA MET A 38 -15.50 -0.88 -15.77
C MET A 38 -14.03 -0.40 -15.69
N CYS A 39 -13.20 -0.99 -14.84
CA CYS A 39 -11.79 -0.66 -14.77
C CYS A 39 -11.01 -1.00 -16.05
N LYS A 40 -11.37 -2.09 -16.74
CA LYS A 40 -10.70 -2.52 -17.98
C LYS A 40 -11.10 -1.71 -19.21
N PHE A 41 -12.34 -1.26 -19.28
CA PHE A 41 -12.89 -0.60 -20.47
C PHE A 41 -12.28 0.77 -20.73
N SER A 42 -11.67 1.42 -19.75
CA SER A 42 -11.10 2.74 -19.96
C SER A 42 -9.66 2.87 -19.48
N ARG A 43 -8.75 2.49 -20.33
CA ARG A 43 -7.33 2.85 -20.19
C ARG A 43 -7.07 4.36 -20.15
N LEU A 44 -8.05 5.20 -20.55
CA LEU A 44 -7.91 6.66 -20.60
C LEU A 44 -8.41 7.40 -19.35
N ALA A 45 -9.19 6.76 -18.48
CA ALA A 45 -9.82 7.41 -17.32
C ALA A 45 -9.58 6.64 -16.00
N ILE A 46 -8.40 6.06 -15.83
CA ILE A 46 -8.01 5.21 -14.70
C ILE A 46 -8.44 5.79 -13.33
N ARG A 47 -8.23 7.09 -13.09
CA ARG A 47 -8.58 7.74 -11.82
C ARG A 47 -10.09 7.88 -11.58
N LYS A 48 -10.88 8.13 -12.61
CA LYS A 48 -12.35 8.31 -12.47
C LYS A 48 -13.05 6.97 -12.27
N LEU A 49 -12.57 5.93 -12.95
CA LEU A 49 -13.17 4.60 -12.90
C LEU A 49 -12.78 3.80 -11.68
N GLY A 50 -11.55 3.91 -11.21
CA GLY A 50 -11.17 3.32 -9.91
C GLY A 50 -12.04 3.86 -8.78
N ARG A 51 -12.35 5.17 -8.77
CA ARG A 51 -13.30 5.74 -7.80
C ARG A 51 -14.74 5.23 -7.98
N GLY A 52 -15.19 5.04 -9.23
CA GLY A 52 -16.48 4.45 -9.52
C GLY A 52 -16.57 2.99 -9.09
N ALA A 53 -15.53 2.21 -9.37
CA ALA A 53 -15.45 0.81 -8.99
C ALA A 53 -15.46 0.62 -7.45
N LEU A 54 -14.73 1.47 -6.71
CA LEU A 54 -14.73 1.45 -5.25
C LEU A 54 -16.08 1.88 -4.63
N LYS A 55 -16.88 2.71 -5.33
CA LYS A 55 -18.25 2.99 -4.89
C LYS A 55 -19.18 1.78 -5.03
N ILE A 56 -18.96 0.96 -6.06
CA ILE A 56 -19.77 -0.24 -6.33
C ILE A 56 -19.31 -1.42 -5.47
N CYS A 57 -18.01 -1.55 -5.28
CA CYS A 57 -17.37 -2.63 -4.53
C CYS A 57 -16.20 -2.04 -3.69
N PRO A 58 -16.47 -1.59 -2.46
CA PRO A 58 -15.45 -0.93 -1.62
C PRO A 58 -14.25 -1.81 -1.27
N ASP A 59 -14.46 -3.13 -1.18
CA ASP A 59 -13.46 -4.16 -0.88
C ASP A 59 -12.78 -4.75 -2.14
N LEU A 60 -12.99 -4.13 -3.30
CA LEU A 60 -12.50 -4.65 -4.59
C LEU A 60 -10.98 -4.90 -4.56
N LEU A 61 -10.20 -3.97 -4.01
CA LEU A 61 -8.75 -4.11 -3.95
C LEU A 61 -8.32 -5.35 -3.16
N GLY A 62 -8.91 -5.58 -1.99
CA GLY A 62 -8.60 -6.76 -1.16
C GLY A 62 -8.87 -8.08 -1.88
N ARG A 63 -10.00 -8.15 -2.61
CA ARG A 63 -10.35 -9.33 -3.41
C ARG A 63 -9.37 -9.59 -4.55
N LEU A 64 -8.89 -8.52 -5.20
CA LEU A 64 -7.97 -8.63 -6.33
C LEU A 64 -6.53 -8.90 -5.89
N ALA A 65 -6.16 -8.48 -4.68
CA ALA A 65 -4.84 -8.67 -4.11
C ALA A 65 -4.67 -10.04 -3.43
N GLU A 66 -5.75 -10.80 -3.27
CA GLU A 66 -5.69 -12.12 -2.64
C GLU A 66 -4.73 -13.05 -3.38
N GLY A 67 -3.75 -13.58 -2.64
CA GLY A 67 -2.72 -14.47 -3.17
C GLY A 67 -1.61 -13.78 -4.00
N VAL A 68 -1.59 -12.45 -4.04
CA VAL A 68 -0.52 -11.68 -4.70
C VAL A 68 0.50 -11.22 -3.66
N THR A 69 1.76 -11.59 -3.86
CA THR A 69 2.87 -11.07 -3.05
C THR A 69 3.14 -9.62 -3.42
N THR A 70 2.86 -8.69 -2.52
CA THR A 70 2.94 -7.26 -2.82
C THR A 70 4.14 -6.61 -2.14
N VAL A 71 4.90 -5.86 -2.93
CA VAL A 71 5.94 -4.92 -2.48
C VAL A 71 5.38 -3.51 -2.63
N ILE A 72 5.45 -2.71 -1.56
CA ILE A 72 4.99 -1.32 -1.56
C ILE A 72 6.18 -0.39 -1.38
N VAL A 73 6.30 0.62 -2.26
CA VAL A 73 7.28 1.70 -2.16
C VAL A 73 6.55 2.99 -1.79
N THR A 74 6.92 3.58 -0.66
CA THR A 74 6.34 4.83 -0.16
C THR A 74 7.43 5.79 0.32
N GLY A 75 7.04 7.00 0.71
CA GLY A 75 7.93 8.08 1.16
C GLY A 75 7.81 9.32 0.30
N THR A 76 8.42 10.43 0.71
CA THR A 76 8.21 11.75 0.08
C THR A 76 8.84 11.84 -1.30
N ASN A 77 10.13 11.53 -1.43
CA ASN A 77 10.88 11.65 -2.67
C ASN A 77 11.50 10.31 -3.11
N GLY A 78 11.77 10.18 -4.41
CA GLY A 78 12.50 9.02 -4.94
C GLY A 78 11.66 7.75 -5.17
N LYS A 79 10.37 7.72 -4.82
CA LYS A 79 9.47 6.57 -5.01
C LYS A 79 9.56 5.96 -6.40
N THR A 80 9.36 6.79 -7.44
CA THR A 80 9.36 6.33 -8.84
C THR A 80 10.73 5.80 -9.28
N THR A 81 11.81 6.44 -8.84
CA THR A 81 13.17 5.97 -9.15
C THR A 81 13.44 4.62 -8.50
N THR A 82 13.14 4.50 -7.20
CA THR A 82 13.29 3.26 -6.45
C THR A 82 12.42 2.14 -7.05
N SER A 83 11.16 2.43 -7.38
CA SER A 83 10.26 1.47 -8.03
C SER A 83 10.85 0.97 -9.36
N ARG A 84 11.39 1.85 -10.20
CA ARG A 84 12.02 1.46 -11.48
C ARG A 84 13.27 0.60 -11.27
N MET A 85 14.08 0.87 -10.26
CA MET A 85 15.23 0.03 -9.93
C MET A 85 14.78 -1.37 -9.52
N ILE A 86 13.73 -1.48 -8.71
CA ILE A 86 13.14 -2.77 -8.29
C ILE A 86 12.50 -3.47 -9.51
N GLU A 87 11.76 -2.76 -10.37
CA GLU A 87 11.20 -3.29 -11.61
C GLU A 87 12.29 -3.92 -12.49
N GLN A 88 13.42 -3.22 -12.66
CA GLN A 88 14.53 -3.72 -13.45
C GLN A 88 15.13 -5.00 -12.82
N ALA A 89 15.37 -4.98 -11.52
CA ALA A 89 15.91 -6.14 -10.81
C ALA A 89 14.98 -7.35 -10.87
N MET A 90 13.66 -7.16 -10.72
CA MET A 90 12.67 -8.23 -10.88
C MET A 90 12.62 -8.77 -12.30
N THR A 91 12.73 -7.89 -13.30
CA THR A 91 12.76 -8.26 -14.72
C THR A 91 14.01 -9.08 -15.05
N ASP A 92 15.18 -8.63 -14.62
CA ASP A 92 16.46 -9.32 -14.84
C ASP A 92 16.51 -10.69 -14.14
N SER A 93 15.77 -10.80 -13.04
CA SER A 93 15.60 -12.08 -12.30
C SER A 93 14.52 -13.00 -12.90
N GLY A 94 13.85 -12.60 -13.98
CA GLY A 94 12.78 -13.38 -14.62
C GLY A 94 11.51 -13.50 -13.78
N ILE A 95 11.31 -12.61 -12.80
CA ILE A 95 10.12 -12.60 -11.93
C ILE A 95 8.95 -12.00 -12.70
N SER A 96 7.82 -12.72 -12.72
CA SER A 96 6.58 -12.24 -13.35
C SER A 96 5.81 -11.35 -12.37
N PHE A 97 5.68 -10.07 -12.68
CA PHE A 97 5.01 -9.09 -11.84
C PHE A 97 4.26 -8.05 -12.67
N PHE A 98 3.45 -7.23 -12.00
CA PHE A 98 2.97 -5.96 -12.54
C PHE A 98 3.28 -4.82 -11.58
N ALA A 99 3.34 -3.59 -12.11
CA ALA A 99 3.52 -2.39 -11.32
C ALA A 99 2.48 -1.33 -11.71
N ASN A 100 2.11 -0.46 -10.77
CA ASN A 100 1.24 0.66 -11.10
C ASN A 100 2.03 1.74 -11.84
N LYS A 101 1.37 2.38 -12.81
CA LYS A 101 2.00 3.42 -13.62
C LYS A 101 2.22 4.69 -12.80
N THR A 102 3.24 5.45 -13.18
CA THR A 102 3.52 6.79 -12.64
C THR A 102 2.25 7.64 -12.57
N GLY A 103 1.96 8.18 -11.39
CA GLY A 103 0.75 8.97 -11.12
C GLY A 103 -0.50 8.16 -10.77
N ALA A 104 -0.44 6.82 -10.74
CA ALA A 104 -1.51 5.95 -10.23
C ALA A 104 -1.25 5.49 -8.79
N ASN A 105 -0.65 6.36 -7.97
CA ASN A 105 -0.18 6.11 -6.60
C ASN A 105 -1.24 6.29 -5.51
N LEU A 106 -2.48 6.60 -5.89
CA LEU A 106 -3.64 6.69 -4.99
C LEU A 106 -4.41 5.36 -4.97
N LEU A 107 -5.21 5.13 -3.94
CA LEU A 107 -6.03 3.92 -3.76
C LEU A 107 -6.81 3.55 -5.05
N SER A 108 -7.46 4.53 -5.69
CA SER A 108 -8.24 4.29 -6.91
C SER A 108 -7.37 3.89 -8.12
N GLY A 109 -6.15 4.42 -8.21
CA GLY A 109 -5.20 4.08 -9.25
C GLY A 109 -4.66 2.66 -9.06
N VAL A 110 -4.24 2.32 -7.86
CA VAL A 110 -3.77 0.98 -7.49
C VAL A 110 -4.88 -0.07 -7.73
N THR A 111 -6.11 0.22 -7.29
CA THR A 111 -7.26 -0.67 -7.54
C THR A 111 -7.49 -0.91 -9.03
N ALA A 112 -7.38 0.13 -9.85
CA ALA A 112 -7.54 0.02 -11.30
C ALA A 112 -6.43 -0.83 -11.93
N GLU A 113 -5.19 -0.73 -11.47
CA GLU A 113 -4.08 -1.57 -11.96
C GLU A 113 -4.27 -3.05 -11.56
N PHE A 114 -4.67 -3.33 -10.32
CA PHE A 114 -5.03 -4.70 -9.94
C PHE A 114 -6.16 -5.24 -10.81
N ALA A 115 -7.22 -4.46 -11.05
CA ALA A 115 -8.33 -4.86 -11.89
C ALA A 115 -7.92 -5.10 -13.35
N ALA A 116 -7.03 -4.27 -13.91
CA ALA A 116 -6.51 -4.43 -15.27
C ALA A 116 -5.72 -5.74 -15.43
N ASN A 117 -5.01 -6.15 -14.38
CA ASN A 117 -4.18 -7.33 -14.34
C ASN A 117 -4.89 -8.59 -13.81
N SER A 118 -6.20 -8.51 -13.54
CA SER A 118 -7.01 -9.63 -13.05
C SER A 118 -8.00 -10.15 -14.10
N GLY A 119 -8.44 -11.40 -13.95
CA GLY A 119 -9.50 -11.97 -14.80
C GLY A 119 -10.85 -11.32 -14.49
N THR A 120 -11.61 -10.92 -15.53
CA THR A 120 -12.89 -10.23 -15.35
C THR A 120 -13.93 -11.11 -14.64
N PHE A 121 -13.93 -12.40 -14.90
CA PHE A 121 -14.88 -13.35 -14.32
C PHE A 121 -14.30 -14.12 -13.13
N SER A 122 -12.99 -14.35 -13.12
CA SER A 122 -12.34 -15.08 -12.02
C SER A 122 -11.95 -14.18 -10.84
N GLY A 123 -11.76 -12.88 -11.08
CA GLY A 123 -11.18 -11.95 -10.09
C GLY A 123 -9.73 -12.22 -9.73
N LYS A 124 -9.14 -13.32 -10.20
CA LYS A 124 -7.77 -13.69 -9.88
C LYS A 124 -6.78 -12.84 -10.66
N CYS A 125 -5.77 -12.34 -9.97
CA CYS A 125 -4.64 -11.67 -10.60
C CYS A 125 -3.86 -12.66 -11.47
N ARG A 126 -3.32 -12.16 -12.59
CA ARG A 126 -2.53 -12.97 -13.54
C ARG A 126 -1.07 -13.09 -13.11
N TYR A 127 -0.64 -12.24 -12.21
CA TYR A 127 0.74 -12.12 -11.76
C TYR A 127 0.85 -12.53 -10.30
N PRO A 128 1.87 -13.30 -9.92
CA PRO A 128 2.11 -13.69 -8.54
C PRO A 128 2.67 -12.55 -7.68
N TYR A 129 3.24 -11.52 -8.32
CA TYR A 129 3.82 -10.37 -7.64
C TYR A 129 3.24 -9.06 -8.14
N ALA A 130 3.16 -8.08 -7.21
CA ALA A 130 2.82 -6.70 -7.50
C ALA A 130 3.84 -5.77 -6.87
N LEU A 131 4.32 -4.78 -7.64
CA LEU A 131 5.13 -3.67 -7.15
C LEU A 131 4.28 -2.41 -7.18
N ILE A 132 4.01 -1.83 -6.02
CA ILE A 132 3.08 -0.73 -5.86
C ILE A 132 3.82 0.50 -5.33
N GLU A 133 3.85 1.55 -6.14
CA GLU A 133 4.21 2.89 -5.69
C GLU A 133 2.97 3.53 -5.03
N ALA A 134 3.07 3.95 -3.79
CA ALA A 134 2.00 4.57 -3.03
C ALA A 134 2.44 5.90 -2.42
N ASP A 135 1.58 6.91 -2.53
CA ASP A 135 1.66 8.11 -1.73
C ASP A 135 1.44 7.76 -0.25
N GLU A 136 2.01 8.50 0.70
CA GLU A 136 2.01 8.17 2.12
C GLU A 136 0.59 8.06 2.70
N ALA A 137 -0.28 9.00 2.32
CA ALA A 137 -1.69 8.96 2.72
C ALA A 137 -2.44 7.80 2.03
N ALA A 138 -2.08 7.48 0.79
CA ALA A 138 -2.64 6.36 0.06
C ALA A 138 -2.13 5.02 0.60
N PHE A 139 -0.86 4.93 1.02
CA PHE A 139 -0.29 3.74 1.64
C PHE A 139 -1.12 3.29 2.84
N LYS A 140 -1.46 4.21 3.75
CA LYS A 140 -2.36 3.94 4.88
C LYS A 140 -3.69 3.31 4.44
N MET A 141 -4.25 3.77 3.32
CA MET A 141 -5.52 3.26 2.80
C MET A 141 -5.37 1.93 2.05
N ILE A 142 -4.28 1.78 1.29
CA ILE A 142 -4.00 0.58 0.50
C ILE A 142 -3.72 -0.60 1.43
N SER A 143 -2.92 -0.39 2.47
CA SER A 143 -2.53 -1.42 3.44
C SER A 143 -3.70 -2.00 4.26
N THR A 144 -4.86 -1.32 4.31
CA THR A 144 -6.09 -1.93 4.86
C THR A 144 -6.64 -3.07 4.02
N TYR A 145 -6.30 -3.11 2.74
CA TYR A 145 -6.80 -4.12 1.79
C TYR A 145 -5.73 -5.08 1.29
N VAL A 146 -4.45 -4.69 1.39
CA VAL A 146 -3.31 -5.43 0.83
C VAL A 146 -2.34 -5.76 1.95
N ASP A 147 -2.15 -7.04 2.22
CA ASP A 147 -1.10 -7.52 3.12
C ASP A 147 0.25 -7.47 2.38
N ALA A 148 1.00 -6.37 2.58
CA ALA A 148 2.31 -6.22 1.98
C ALA A 148 3.31 -7.21 2.57
N LYS A 149 4.16 -7.80 1.72
CA LYS A 149 5.29 -8.64 2.15
C LYS A 149 6.57 -7.85 2.34
N THR A 150 6.67 -6.72 1.67
CA THR A 150 7.80 -5.79 1.81
C THR A 150 7.29 -4.36 1.68
N VAL A 151 7.73 -3.50 2.57
CA VAL A 151 7.50 -2.06 2.51
C VAL A 151 8.83 -1.35 2.44
N VAL A 152 9.05 -0.60 1.37
CA VAL A 152 10.24 0.24 1.18
C VAL A 152 9.87 1.68 1.48
N VAL A 153 10.53 2.29 2.45
CA VAL A 153 10.38 3.72 2.77
C VAL A 153 11.61 4.46 2.28
N THR A 154 11.41 5.33 1.27
CA THR A 154 12.53 6.03 0.62
C THR A 154 13.08 7.13 1.50
N ASN A 155 12.25 8.01 1.99
CA ASN A 155 12.56 9.08 2.93
C ASN A 155 11.26 9.77 3.40
N VAL A 156 11.38 10.56 4.47
CA VAL A 156 10.31 11.39 5.00
C VAL A 156 10.81 12.82 5.12
N PHE A 157 10.69 13.59 4.05
CA PHE A 157 11.13 14.96 4.01
C PHE A 157 9.99 15.95 4.26
N ARG A 158 10.37 17.12 4.77
CA ARG A 158 9.53 18.30 4.83
C ARG A 158 9.41 18.88 3.41
N ASP A 159 8.21 18.99 2.85
CA ASP A 159 8.01 19.79 1.66
C ASP A 159 8.20 21.27 2.00
N GLN A 160 8.86 22.06 1.11
CA GLN A 160 9.34 23.42 1.42
C GLN A 160 8.21 24.42 1.72
N LEU A 161 6.95 24.05 1.51
CA LEU A 161 5.76 24.86 1.71
C LEU A 161 5.00 24.56 3.00
N ASP A 162 5.48 23.64 3.82
CA ASP A 162 4.68 23.06 4.89
C ASP A 162 4.80 23.77 6.22
N ARG A 163 3.61 23.94 6.83
CA ARG A 163 3.45 24.40 8.19
C ARG A 163 3.83 23.28 9.17
N TYR A 164 4.24 23.66 10.38
CA TYR A 164 4.49 22.76 11.50
C TYR A 164 3.30 21.76 11.65
N GLY A 165 3.56 20.46 11.45
CA GLY A 165 2.57 19.39 11.61
C GLY A 165 2.46 18.39 10.45
N GLU A 166 2.84 18.74 9.22
CA GLU A 166 2.68 17.84 8.06
C GLU A 166 3.68 16.65 8.08
N VAL A 167 4.91 16.88 8.52
CA VAL A 167 5.92 15.80 8.64
C VAL A 167 5.46 14.74 9.65
N THR A 168 4.92 15.17 10.79
CA THR A 168 4.38 14.26 11.81
C THR A 168 3.19 13.48 11.24
N HIS A 169 2.31 14.17 10.50
CA HIS A 169 1.16 13.52 9.87
C HIS A 169 1.58 12.52 8.78
N THR A 170 2.61 12.83 7.99
CA THR A 170 3.18 11.93 6.99
C THR A 170 3.76 10.67 7.64
N LEU A 171 4.56 10.86 8.70
CA LEU A 171 5.15 9.76 9.47
C LEU A 171 4.06 8.88 10.10
N ASP A 172 3.03 9.48 10.68
CA ASP A 172 1.89 8.77 11.27
C ASP A 172 1.10 7.97 10.22
N ASN A 173 0.92 8.50 9.02
CA ASN A 173 0.29 7.75 7.93
C ASN A 173 1.11 6.52 7.55
N ILE A 174 2.44 6.64 7.49
CA ILE A 174 3.34 5.52 7.21
C ILE A 174 3.26 4.49 8.35
N ARG A 175 3.34 4.92 9.62
CA ARG A 175 3.21 4.04 10.80
C ARG A 175 1.90 3.26 10.79
N ILE A 176 0.78 3.94 10.54
CA ILE A 176 -0.53 3.28 10.43
C ILE A 176 -0.54 2.30 9.26
N GLY A 177 0.06 2.65 8.11
CA GLY A 177 0.18 1.75 6.97
C GLY A 177 0.99 0.48 7.31
N ILE A 178 2.10 0.62 8.01
CA ILE A 178 2.93 -0.49 8.48
C ILE A 178 2.14 -1.39 9.44
N SER A 179 1.39 -0.81 10.39
CA SER A 179 0.62 -1.60 11.37
C SER A 179 -0.44 -2.51 10.76
N HIS A 180 -0.86 -2.24 9.52
CA HIS A 180 -1.76 -3.12 8.76
C HIS A 180 -1.05 -4.30 8.09
N SER A 181 0.28 -4.31 8.04
CA SER A 181 1.11 -5.37 7.46
C SER A 181 2.16 -5.86 8.47
N PRO A 182 1.76 -6.49 9.58
CA PRO A 182 2.65 -6.81 10.70
C PRO A 182 3.75 -7.82 10.36
N ASN A 183 3.59 -8.57 9.27
CA ASN A 183 4.56 -9.56 8.80
C ASN A 183 5.43 -9.04 7.65
N ALA A 184 5.30 -7.78 7.27
CA ALA A 184 6.10 -7.20 6.20
C ALA A 184 7.55 -6.99 6.64
N VAL A 185 8.48 -7.24 5.73
CA VAL A 185 9.87 -6.77 5.89
C VAL A 185 9.92 -5.29 5.55
N LEU A 186 10.42 -4.48 6.45
CA LEU A 186 10.60 -3.04 6.22
C LEU A 186 12.00 -2.77 5.71
N CYS A 187 12.10 -2.13 4.55
CA CYS A 187 13.35 -1.60 4.02
C CYS A 187 13.38 -0.09 4.28
N LEU A 188 14.17 0.36 5.27
CA LEU A 188 14.21 1.73 5.75
C LEU A 188 15.52 2.42 5.35
N ASN A 189 15.42 3.67 4.95
CA ASN A 189 16.60 4.48 4.64
C ASN A 189 17.31 4.93 5.93
N ALA A 190 18.53 4.44 6.14
CA ALA A 190 19.36 4.80 7.31
C ALA A 190 19.93 6.23 7.25
N ASP A 191 20.00 6.80 6.05
CA ASP A 191 20.49 8.19 5.85
C ASP A 191 19.41 9.24 6.14
N ASP A 192 18.15 8.81 6.35
CA ASP A 192 17.04 9.65 6.76
C ASP A 192 16.57 9.27 8.17
N SER A 193 16.81 10.15 9.14
CA SER A 193 16.52 9.91 10.55
C SER A 193 15.03 9.63 10.82
N LEU A 194 14.12 10.24 10.06
CA LEU A 194 12.68 10.02 10.21
C LEU A 194 12.26 8.65 9.65
N SER A 195 12.81 8.26 8.50
CA SER A 195 12.60 6.91 7.97
C SER A 195 13.18 5.87 8.93
N ALA A 196 14.41 6.09 9.41
CA ALA A 196 15.05 5.18 10.34
C ALA A 196 14.26 5.03 11.65
N SER A 197 13.69 6.11 12.21
CA SER A 197 12.91 6.06 13.47
C SER A 197 11.64 5.20 13.39
N LEU A 198 11.17 4.84 12.20
CA LEU A 198 10.02 3.96 12.06
C LEU A 198 10.23 2.57 12.68
N HIS A 199 11.48 2.12 12.84
CA HIS A 199 11.78 0.82 13.45
C HIS A 199 11.46 0.75 14.94
N GLU A 200 11.45 1.89 15.63
CA GLU A 200 11.27 1.94 17.09
C GLU A 200 9.85 1.55 17.55
N ASP A 201 8.86 1.73 16.67
CA ASP A 201 7.45 1.57 17.01
C ASP A 201 6.83 0.29 16.43
N VAL A 202 7.64 -0.61 15.82
CA VAL A 202 7.13 -1.78 15.09
C VAL A 202 7.89 -3.07 15.45
N GLU A 203 7.20 -4.21 15.37
CA GLU A 203 7.80 -5.53 15.57
C GLU A 203 8.23 -6.20 14.25
N ASN A 204 8.07 -5.49 13.14
CA ASN A 204 8.40 -5.98 11.81
C ASN A 204 9.91 -6.24 11.66
N PRO A 205 10.33 -7.25 10.88
CA PRO A 205 11.71 -7.38 10.46
C PRO A 205 12.17 -6.15 9.67
N VAL A 206 13.33 -5.57 10.04
CA VAL A 206 13.84 -4.35 9.42
C VAL A 206 15.17 -4.60 8.72
N ILE A 207 15.30 -4.09 7.51
CA ILE A 207 16.54 -3.99 6.75
C ILE A 207 16.82 -2.50 6.52
N PHE A 208 17.97 -2.04 6.98
CA PHE A 208 18.44 -0.69 6.71
C PHE A 208 19.26 -0.65 5.42
N TYR A 209 19.03 0.36 4.60
CA TYR A 209 19.87 0.68 3.46
C TYR A 209 20.32 2.15 3.53
N GLY A 210 21.46 2.46 2.96
CA GLY A 210 22.00 3.81 2.96
C GLY A 210 23.36 3.86 2.29
N VAL A 211 23.92 5.07 2.14
CA VAL A 211 25.28 5.29 1.64
C VAL A 211 26.22 5.22 2.83
N ASN A 212 26.92 4.11 2.96
CA ASN A 212 27.95 3.98 4.00
C ASN A 212 29.19 4.76 3.56
N THR A 213 29.31 6.02 4.01
CA THR A 213 30.55 6.77 3.86
C THR A 213 31.47 6.43 5.03
N PRO A 214 32.73 6.01 4.77
CA PRO A 214 33.73 5.80 5.82
C PRO A 214 34.07 7.10 6.56
#